data_339d93fcc175e56aed2d9820b01a3ca1
#
_entry.id   339d93fcc175e56aed2d9820b01a3ca1
#
_cell.length_a   1.000
_cell.length_b   1.000
_cell.length_c   1.000
_cell.angle_alpha   90.00
_cell.angle_beta   90.00
_cell.angle_gamma   90.00
#
_symmetry.space_group_name_H-M   'P 1'
#
loop_
_entity.id
_entity.type
_entity.pdbx_description
1 polymer ?
#
loop_
_entity_poly.entity_id
_entity_poly.type
_entity_poly.pdbx_seq_one_letter_code
_entity_poly.pdbx_strand_id
1 'polypeptide(L)'
;MQLTKPNPLPVSVVYLITLAPSPVMASSRKLFVNIRVDDLEKSKAFFSALDFTFNPQFTDENAACMIVSEETYFMLLTDGFFRRFTTREPADIRTVTEALYAFSCDSRAEVDRLTQKALAAGATTAMPAQDHGFMYSTSFYTPDGHHFEVMWMDPATIQ
;
A
#
# COMPACT_ATOMS: atom_id res chain seq x y z
N MET A 1 -9.11 -31.68 -63.11
CA MET A 1 -8.49 -31.12 -61.92
C MET A 1 -9.59 -30.60 -61.02
N GLN A 2 -10.05 -31.42 -60.07
CA GLN A 2 -11.17 -31.10 -59.19
C GLN A 2 -10.61 -30.47 -57.92
N LEU A 3 -11.04 -29.22 -57.63
CA LEU A 3 -10.74 -28.52 -56.42
C LEU A 3 -11.60 -29.10 -55.28
N THR A 4 -10.97 -29.79 -54.34
CA THR A 4 -11.62 -30.27 -53.13
C THR A 4 -11.91 -29.08 -52.19
N LYS A 5 -13.18 -28.90 -51.82
CA LYS A 5 -13.63 -27.91 -50.81
C LYS A 5 -13.05 -28.29 -49.45
N PRO A 6 -12.59 -27.34 -48.64
CA PRO A 6 -12.16 -27.64 -47.28
C PRO A 6 -13.34 -28.06 -46.43
N ASN A 7 -13.13 -29.12 -45.65
CA ASN A 7 -14.10 -29.68 -44.74
C ASN A 7 -14.38 -28.68 -43.61
N PRO A 8 -15.63 -28.38 -43.26
CA PRO A 8 -15.90 -27.49 -42.12
C PRO A 8 -15.47 -28.16 -40.80
N LEU A 9 -14.83 -27.41 -39.95
CA LEU A 9 -14.40 -27.85 -38.63
C LEU A 9 -15.62 -28.32 -37.79
N PRO A 10 -15.52 -29.39 -37.02
CA PRO A 10 -16.62 -29.91 -36.24
C PRO A 10 -17.10 -28.89 -35.19
N VAL A 11 -18.40 -28.72 -35.09
CA VAL A 11 -19.12 -27.76 -34.25
C VAL A 11 -18.76 -27.89 -32.75
N SER A 12 -18.15 -28.99 -32.35
CA SER A 12 -17.69 -29.24 -30.97
C SER A 12 -16.53 -28.35 -30.49
N VAL A 13 -15.79 -27.72 -31.38
CA VAL A 13 -14.65 -26.85 -31.01
C VAL A 13 -15.11 -25.46 -30.62
N VAL A 14 -16.29 -25.02 -31.07
CA VAL A 14 -16.81 -23.66 -30.78
C VAL A 14 -17.43 -23.57 -29.38
N TYR A 15 -17.87 -24.70 -28.80
CA TYR A 15 -18.53 -24.73 -27.47
C TYR A 15 -17.53 -24.74 -26.28
N LEU A 16 -16.24 -25.00 -26.51
CA LEU A 16 -15.24 -25.06 -25.45
C LEU A 16 -14.61 -23.69 -25.13
N ILE A 17 -14.89 -22.67 -25.93
CA ILE A 17 -14.32 -21.30 -25.71
C ILE A 17 -15.25 -20.46 -24.82
N THR A 18 -16.49 -20.87 -24.59
CA THR A 18 -17.51 -20.10 -23.85
C THR A 18 -17.68 -20.51 -22.37
N LEU A 19 -16.87 -21.42 -21.86
CA LEU A 19 -16.88 -21.85 -20.45
C LEU A 19 -15.57 -21.59 -19.71
N ALA A 20 -14.83 -20.54 -20.08
CA ALA A 20 -13.91 -19.95 -19.14
C ALA A 20 -14.74 -19.41 -17.97
N PRO A 21 -14.54 -19.87 -16.73
CA PRO A 21 -15.20 -19.24 -15.59
C PRO A 21 -14.87 -17.76 -15.66
N SER A 22 -15.90 -16.91 -15.64
CA SER A 22 -15.71 -15.47 -15.46
C SER A 22 -14.77 -15.30 -14.26
N PRO A 23 -13.72 -14.46 -14.34
CA PRO A 23 -12.89 -14.24 -13.19
C PRO A 23 -13.83 -13.88 -12.04
N VAL A 24 -13.78 -14.65 -10.96
CA VAL A 24 -14.52 -14.33 -9.75
C VAL A 24 -13.98 -12.97 -9.34
N MET A 25 -14.75 -11.92 -9.64
CA MET A 25 -14.47 -10.59 -9.15
C MET A 25 -14.49 -10.71 -7.63
N ALA A 26 -13.30 -10.81 -7.03
CA ALA A 26 -13.20 -10.77 -5.58
C ALA A 26 -13.93 -9.49 -5.15
N SER A 27 -14.90 -9.61 -4.23
CA SER A 27 -15.56 -8.43 -3.69
C SER A 27 -14.48 -7.52 -3.11
N SER A 28 -14.41 -6.29 -3.61
CA SER A 28 -13.50 -5.29 -3.12
C SER A 28 -13.73 -5.10 -1.61
N ARG A 29 -12.69 -5.39 -0.81
CA ARG A 29 -12.73 -5.19 0.65
C ARG A 29 -11.83 -4.02 0.99
N LYS A 30 -12.36 -3.10 1.77
CA LYS A 30 -11.55 -2.01 2.30
C LYS A 30 -10.61 -2.52 3.39
N LEU A 31 -9.36 -2.07 3.32
CA LEU A 31 -8.36 -2.35 4.33
C LEU A 31 -8.19 -1.12 5.23
N PHE A 32 -8.29 -1.32 6.54
CA PHE A 32 -7.98 -0.32 7.54
C PHE A 32 -6.82 -0.81 8.39
N VAL A 33 -5.67 -0.16 8.26
CA VAL A 33 -4.49 -0.43 9.07
C VAL A 33 -4.49 0.54 10.23
N ASN A 34 -4.57 0.05 11.46
CA ASN A 34 -4.57 0.89 12.66
C ASN A 34 -3.16 0.93 13.23
N ILE A 35 -2.58 2.12 13.36
CA ILE A 35 -1.27 2.33 13.95
C ILE A 35 -1.36 3.32 15.11
N ARG A 36 -0.57 3.07 16.16
CA ARG A 36 -0.50 3.96 17.32
C ARG A 36 0.48 5.08 17.06
N VAL A 37 0.10 6.31 17.36
CA VAL A 37 0.97 7.48 17.27
C VAL A 37 1.11 8.18 18.61
N ASP A 38 2.27 8.77 18.86
CA ASP A 38 2.55 9.49 20.10
C ASP A 38 1.91 10.90 20.12
N ASP A 39 1.88 11.54 18.93
CA ASP A 39 1.30 12.89 18.75
C ASP A 39 0.56 12.92 17.41
N LEU A 40 -0.78 12.92 17.49
CA LEU A 40 -1.64 12.82 16.31
C LEU A 40 -1.46 13.99 15.33
N GLU A 41 -1.28 15.21 15.83
CA GLU A 41 -1.11 16.39 14.97
C GLU A 41 0.24 16.38 14.25
N LYS A 42 1.32 15.95 14.92
CA LYS A 42 2.63 15.77 14.29
C LYS A 42 2.60 14.69 13.24
N SER A 43 1.96 13.56 13.52
CA SER A 43 1.84 12.45 12.56
C SER A 43 0.99 12.86 11.34
N LYS A 44 -0.10 13.61 11.54
CA LYS A 44 -0.87 14.21 10.44
C LYS A 44 -0.02 15.15 9.59
N ALA A 45 0.74 16.04 10.23
CA ALA A 45 1.63 16.98 9.53
C ALA A 45 2.70 16.23 8.73
N PHE A 46 3.30 15.18 9.30
CA PHE A 46 4.27 14.32 8.64
C PHE A 46 3.69 13.69 7.37
N PHE A 47 2.56 12.99 7.45
CA PHE A 47 1.97 12.34 6.30
C PHE A 47 1.39 13.34 5.28
N SER A 48 0.91 14.50 5.71
CA SER A 48 0.52 15.58 4.80
C SER A 48 1.70 16.12 3.98
N ALA A 49 2.90 16.17 4.56
CA ALA A 49 4.12 16.55 3.83
C ALA A 49 4.50 15.54 2.72
N LEU A 50 4.03 14.30 2.84
CA LEU A 50 4.18 13.23 1.84
C LEU A 50 3.00 13.19 0.85
N ASP A 51 2.15 14.23 0.81
CA ASP A 51 0.97 14.36 -0.06
C ASP A 51 -0.23 13.47 0.33
N PHE A 52 -0.21 12.80 1.48
CA PHE A 52 -1.39 12.08 1.96
C PHE A 52 -2.45 13.04 2.49
N THR A 53 -3.70 12.69 2.28
CA THR A 53 -4.87 13.44 2.77
C THR A 53 -5.63 12.64 3.80
N PHE A 54 -6.48 13.32 4.57
CA PHE A 54 -7.26 12.71 5.63
C PHE A 54 -8.76 12.87 5.37
N ASN A 55 -9.52 11.83 5.68
CA ASN A 55 -10.98 11.90 5.63
C ASN A 55 -11.50 12.63 6.87
N PRO A 56 -12.10 13.83 6.70
CA PRO A 56 -12.56 14.64 7.85
C PRO A 56 -13.70 13.97 8.62
N GLN A 57 -14.46 13.10 7.99
CA GLN A 57 -15.58 12.39 8.61
C GLN A 57 -15.13 11.38 9.69
N PHE A 58 -13.88 10.87 9.57
CA PHE A 58 -13.29 9.90 10.48
C PHE A 58 -12.00 10.43 11.11
N THR A 59 -11.91 11.74 11.28
CA THR A 59 -10.77 12.42 11.89
C THR A 59 -11.25 13.33 13.00
N ASP A 60 -10.75 13.10 14.22
CA ASP A 60 -11.05 13.89 15.42
C ASP A 60 -9.78 14.04 16.29
N GLU A 61 -9.94 14.36 17.57
CA GLU A 61 -8.84 14.50 18.53
C GLU A 61 -8.17 13.17 18.93
N ASN A 62 -8.79 12.02 18.63
CA ASN A 62 -8.29 10.68 19.01
C ASN A 62 -7.78 9.86 17.82
N ALA A 63 -8.26 10.16 16.62
CA ALA A 63 -8.01 9.38 15.42
C ALA A 63 -7.93 10.26 14.16
N ALA A 64 -7.09 9.86 13.21
CA ALA A 64 -7.07 10.45 11.88
C ALA A 64 -7.07 9.36 10.80
N CYS A 65 -8.04 9.45 9.87
CA CYS A 65 -8.19 8.50 8.77
C CYS A 65 -7.39 8.98 7.57
N MET A 66 -6.16 8.49 7.42
CA MET A 66 -5.30 8.76 6.26
C MET A 66 -5.75 7.92 5.06
N ILE A 67 -5.94 8.57 3.91
CA ILE A 67 -6.37 7.95 2.67
C ILE A 67 -5.11 7.55 1.89
N VAL A 68 -4.95 6.25 1.61
CA VAL A 68 -3.89 5.72 0.74
C VAL A 68 -4.43 5.47 -0.66
N SER A 69 -5.61 4.86 -0.76
CA SER A 69 -6.34 4.62 -2.00
C SER A 69 -7.84 4.56 -1.71
N GLU A 70 -8.66 4.30 -2.73
CA GLU A 70 -10.11 4.12 -2.56
C GLU A 70 -10.48 2.95 -1.63
N GLU A 71 -9.57 1.98 -1.47
CA GLU A 71 -9.80 0.75 -0.72
C GLU A 71 -8.86 0.58 0.48
N THR A 72 -7.87 1.48 0.67
CA THR A 72 -6.84 1.33 1.71
C THR A 72 -6.69 2.61 2.52
N TYR A 73 -6.76 2.44 3.84
CA TYR A 73 -6.70 3.53 4.80
C TYR A 73 -5.76 3.19 5.95
N PHE A 74 -5.06 4.19 6.47
CA PHE A 74 -4.40 4.10 7.77
C PHE A 74 -5.18 4.92 8.79
N MET A 75 -5.50 4.29 9.91
CA MET A 75 -6.04 4.97 11.08
C MET A 75 -4.89 5.29 12.03
N LEU A 76 -4.52 6.57 12.10
CA LEU A 76 -3.56 7.05 13.09
C LEU A 76 -4.32 7.24 14.39
N LEU A 77 -3.97 6.51 15.43
CA LEU A 77 -4.70 6.49 16.70
C LEU A 77 -3.80 6.97 17.84
N THR A 78 -4.31 7.84 18.68
CA THR A 78 -3.63 8.18 19.94
C THR A 78 -3.46 6.92 20.81
N ASP A 79 -2.46 6.87 21.69
CA ASP A 79 -2.20 5.71 22.56
C ASP A 79 -3.44 5.27 23.35
N GLY A 80 -4.11 6.22 23.98
CA GLY A 80 -5.31 5.91 24.78
C GLY A 80 -6.47 5.37 23.95
N PHE A 81 -6.60 5.82 22.69
CA PHE A 81 -7.65 5.34 21.81
C PHE A 81 -7.28 3.99 21.20
N PHE A 82 -6.02 3.75 20.79
CA PHE A 82 -5.52 2.48 20.29
C PHE A 82 -5.72 1.34 21.30
N ARG A 83 -5.45 1.59 22.58
CA ARG A 83 -5.61 0.59 23.66
C ARG A 83 -7.04 0.09 23.86
N ARG A 84 -8.05 0.78 23.30
CA ARG A 84 -9.44 0.31 23.35
C ARG A 84 -9.71 -0.88 22.41
N PHE A 85 -8.83 -1.12 21.43
CA PHE A 85 -9.01 -2.15 20.41
C PHE A 85 -8.17 -3.39 20.64
N THR A 86 -7.37 -3.43 21.70
CA THR A 86 -6.53 -4.58 22.04
C THR A 86 -6.49 -4.82 23.54
N THR A 87 -6.35 -6.09 23.93
CA THR A 87 -6.08 -6.49 25.32
C THR A 87 -4.60 -6.75 25.58
N ARG A 88 -3.77 -6.69 24.53
CA ARG A 88 -2.31 -6.87 24.64
C ARG A 88 -1.63 -5.52 24.73
N GLU A 89 -0.44 -5.50 25.32
CA GLU A 89 0.40 -4.30 25.33
C GLU A 89 0.84 -3.96 23.90
N PRO A 90 0.66 -2.71 23.44
CA PRO A 90 1.19 -2.28 22.15
C PRO A 90 2.72 -2.40 22.10
N ALA A 91 3.26 -2.70 20.90
CA ALA A 91 4.69 -2.76 20.70
C ALA A 91 5.36 -1.39 20.95
N ASP A 92 6.55 -1.40 21.56
CA ASP A 92 7.41 -0.21 21.58
C ASP A 92 8.15 -0.11 20.25
N ILE A 93 7.55 0.58 19.30
CA ILE A 93 8.03 0.72 17.91
C ILE A 93 9.38 1.45 17.78
N ARG A 94 9.92 2.01 18.86
CA ARG A 94 11.28 2.58 18.89
C ARG A 94 12.35 1.50 19.05
N THR A 95 11.97 0.34 19.55
CA THR A 95 12.89 -0.77 19.86
C THR A 95 12.59 -2.05 19.11
N VAL A 96 11.34 -2.20 18.59
CA VAL A 96 10.90 -3.38 17.82
C VAL A 96 10.11 -2.94 16.58
N THR A 97 10.19 -3.73 15.53
CA THR A 97 9.37 -3.51 14.32
C THR A 97 8.11 -4.37 14.43
N GLU A 98 6.94 -3.74 14.51
CA GLU A 98 5.66 -4.45 14.54
C GLU A 98 5.21 -4.90 13.15
N ALA A 99 5.53 -4.12 12.12
CA ALA A 99 5.17 -4.38 10.72
C ALA A 99 6.07 -3.57 9.77
N LEU A 100 6.09 -3.99 8.51
CA LEU A 100 6.64 -3.22 7.39
C LEU A 100 5.46 -2.78 6.52
N TYR A 101 5.34 -1.48 6.31
CA TYR A 101 4.27 -0.89 5.50
C TYR A 101 4.85 -0.41 4.18
N ALA A 102 4.52 -1.08 3.08
CA ALA A 102 5.04 -0.75 1.76
C ALA A 102 3.97 -0.08 0.88
N PHE A 103 4.30 1.07 0.29
CA PHE A 103 3.48 1.76 -0.69
C PHE A 103 4.09 1.65 -2.09
N SER A 104 3.26 1.34 -3.07
CA SER A 104 3.69 1.37 -4.47
C SER A 104 3.79 2.81 -4.97
N CYS A 105 4.76 3.04 -5.85
CA CYS A 105 4.97 4.28 -6.59
C CYS A 105 4.91 4.00 -8.09
N ASP A 106 4.54 5.02 -8.87
CA ASP A 106 4.43 4.91 -10.32
C ASP A 106 5.78 4.96 -11.03
N SER A 107 6.83 5.40 -10.34
CA SER A 107 8.19 5.51 -10.90
C SER A 107 9.26 5.51 -9.81
N ARG A 108 10.52 5.22 -10.23
CA ARG A 108 11.71 5.37 -9.38
C ARG A 108 11.87 6.82 -8.88
N ALA A 109 11.58 7.80 -9.74
CA ALA A 109 11.65 9.22 -9.36
C ALA A 109 10.63 9.57 -8.25
N GLU A 110 9.48 8.92 -8.23
CA GLU A 110 8.51 9.09 -7.17
C GLU A 110 8.97 8.46 -5.86
N VAL A 111 9.61 7.29 -5.89
CA VAL A 111 10.26 6.69 -4.72
C VAL A 111 11.26 7.67 -4.09
N ASP A 112 12.15 8.24 -4.90
CA ASP A 112 13.13 9.22 -4.42
C ASP A 112 12.47 10.48 -3.86
N ARG A 113 11.45 11.01 -4.55
CA ARG A 113 10.71 12.20 -4.13
C ARG A 113 10.01 12.00 -2.78
N LEU A 114 9.30 10.90 -2.60
CA LEU A 114 8.61 10.60 -1.33
C LEU A 114 9.61 10.38 -0.19
N THR A 115 10.72 9.70 -0.46
CA THR A 115 11.80 9.51 0.51
C THR A 115 12.38 10.85 0.97
N GLN A 116 12.69 11.75 0.03
CA GLN A 116 13.22 13.08 0.35
C GLN A 116 12.21 13.89 1.18
N LYS A 117 10.92 13.84 0.84
CA LYS A 117 9.87 14.48 1.64
C LYS A 117 9.78 13.92 3.06
N ALA A 118 9.84 12.58 3.19
CA ALA A 118 9.82 11.93 4.50
C ALA A 118 10.99 12.38 5.37
N LEU A 119 12.21 12.36 4.83
CA LEU A 119 13.41 12.79 5.55
C LEU A 119 13.33 14.29 5.93
N ALA A 120 12.87 15.14 5.03
CA ALA A 120 12.67 16.57 5.30
C ALA A 120 11.59 16.82 6.38
N ALA A 121 10.60 15.92 6.50
CA ALA A 121 9.54 15.99 7.50
C ALA A 121 9.91 15.30 8.84
N GLY A 122 11.16 14.83 9.01
CA GLY A 122 11.67 14.30 10.26
C GLY A 122 11.76 12.78 10.35
N ALA A 123 11.55 12.05 9.25
CA ALA A 123 11.86 10.62 9.19
C ALA A 123 13.37 10.36 9.23
N THR A 124 13.74 9.14 9.58
CA THR A 124 15.13 8.65 9.50
C THR A 124 15.20 7.47 8.54
N THR A 125 16.32 7.31 7.82
CA THR A 125 16.54 6.18 6.93
C THR A 125 16.52 4.88 7.73
N ALA A 126 15.72 3.90 7.29
CA ALA A 126 15.66 2.57 7.92
C ALA A 126 16.69 1.62 7.30
N MET A 127 16.69 1.49 5.97
CA MET A 127 17.63 0.65 5.23
C MET A 127 18.19 1.41 4.03
N PRO A 128 19.38 1.04 3.53
CA PRO A 128 19.88 1.55 2.26
C PRO A 128 18.89 1.27 1.11
N ALA A 129 18.88 2.15 0.10
CA ALA A 129 18.10 1.92 -1.12
C ALA A 129 18.45 0.57 -1.75
N GLN A 130 17.45 -0.16 -2.22
CA GLN A 130 17.58 -1.46 -2.88
C GLN A 130 17.18 -1.36 -4.34
N ASP A 131 18.07 -1.76 -5.24
CA ASP A 131 17.84 -1.78 -6.67
C ASP A 131 18.08 -3.19 -7.22
N HIS A 132 17.00 -3.85 -7.63
CA HIS A 132 17.01 -5.18 -8.22
C HIS A 132 16.78 -5.16 -9.75
N GLY A 133 16.85 -3.97 -10.38
CA GLY A 133 16.53 -3.76 -11.78
C GLY A 133 15.02 -3.67 -12.03
N PHE A 134 14.28 -4.73 -11.77
CA PHE A 134 12.82 -4.78 -11.89
C PHE A 134 12.06 -4.13 -10.72
N MET A 135 12.73 -3.91 -9.59
CA MET A 135 12.18 -3.28 -8.39
C MET A 135 13.20 -2.31 -7.81
N TYR A 136 12.73 -1.15 -7.40
CA TYR A 136 13.50 -0.16 -6.67
C TYR A 136 12.74 0.30 -5.44
N SER A 137 13.37 0.29 -4.28
CA SER A 137 12.74 0.68 -3.03
C SER A 137 13.69 1.42 -2.09
N THR A 138 13.09 2.23 -1.23
CA THR A 138 13.73 2.86 -0.09
C THR A 138 12.84 2.68 1.14
N SER A 139 13.41 2.83 2.32
CA SER A 139 12.65 2.73 3.56
C SER A 139 13.09 3.76 4.60
N PHE A 140 12.14 4.11 5.47
CA PHE A 140 12.36 5.09 6.52
C PHE A 140 11.52 4.75 7.76
N TYR A 141 12.00 5.22 8.91
CA TYR A 141 11.20 5.27 10.12
C TYR A 141 10.51 6.63 10.21
N THR A 142 9.19 6.62 10.47
CA THR A 142 8.44 7.85 10.78
C THR A 142 8.95 8.48 12.08
N PRO A 143 8.59 9.73 12.40
CA PRO A 143 8.90 10.34 13.70
C PRO A 143 8.43 9.53 14.91
N ASP A 144 7.33 8.76 14.78
CA ASP A 144 6.85 7.84 15.82
C ASP A 144 7.70 6.56 15.91
N GLY A 145 8.35 6.11 14.82
CA GLY A 145 9.16 4.91 14.74
C GLY A 145 8.59 3.79 13.86
N HIS A 146 7.46 3.99 13.19
CA HIS A 146 6.90 3.02 12.25
C HIS A 146 7.79 2.86 11.01
N HIS A 147 7.98 1.62 10.56
CA HIS A 147 8.78 1.29 9.38
C HIS A 147 7.92 1.35 8.11
N PHE A 148 8.19 2.34 7.27
CA PHE A 148 7.55 2.49 5.97
C PHE A 148 8.55 2.25 4.84
N GLU A 149 8.07 1.65 3.76
CA GLU A 149 8.79 1.47 2.50
C GLU A 149 8.00 2.15 1.39
N VAL A 150 8.72 2.70 0.43
CA VAL A 150 8.16 3.17 -0.84
C VAL A 150 8.88 2.44 -1.96
N MET A 151 8.12 1.86 -2.91
CA MET A 151 8.69 0.96 -3.90
C MET A 151 8.04 1.15 -5.28
N TRP A 152 8.85 1.02 -6.30
CA TRP A 152 8.42 0.91 -7.69
C TRP A 152 8.78 -0.47 -8.21
N MET A 153 7.87 -1.06 -8.98
CA MET A 153 8.11 -2.30 -9.72
C MET A 153 7.87 -2.05 -11.21
N ASP A 154 8.73 -2.61 -12.06
CA ASP A 154 8.57 -2.53 -13.51
C ASP A 154 7.27 -3.24 -13.93
N PRO A 155 6.28 -2.51 -14.50
CA PRO A 155 5.03 -3.10 -14.93
C PRO A 155 5.18 -4.24 -15.96
N ALA A 156 6.28 -4.28 -16.70
CA ALA A 156 6.58 -5.36 -17.66
C ALA A 156 6.92 -6.68 -16.98
N THR A 157 7.27 -6.68 -15.69
CA THR A 157 7.65 -7.88 -14.93
C THR A 157 6.54 -8.40 -14.01
N ILE A 158 5.47 -7.63 -13.81
CA ILE A 158 4.30 -8.01 -13.02
C ILE A 158 3.30 -8.68 -13.95
N GLN A 159 3.08 -9.99 -13.79
CA GLN A 159 2.05 -10.74 -14.52
C GLN A 159 0.82 -10.94 -13.64
#